data_8f443f86de7955558ee291099734ec62
#
_entry.id   8f443f86de7955558ee291099734ec62
#
_cell.length_a   1.000
_cell.length_b   1.000
_cell.length_c   1.000
_cell.angle_alpha   90.00
_cell.angle_beta   90.00
_cell.angle_gamma   90.00
#
_symmetry.space_group_name_H-M   'P 1'
#
loop_
_entity.id
_entity.type
_entity.pdbx_description
1 polymer ?
#
loop_
_entity_poly.entity_id
_entity_poly.type
_entity_poly.pdbx_seq_one_letter_code
_entity_poly.pdbx_strand_id
1 'polypeptide(L)'
;MTWIGCFIVGSSFSLVMPFLPLYIQSLGVTGANVELFSGLAFASTALVSGLVAPMWGKLADKYGRKPMMVRASFAMTFTMSAIAFSHQMGGYWWLLLMRSLMGFFSGFIPNSTAMIASQAPKERSGYALGILSTAMITGTLIGPSIGGLLAQWFGMANVFLIVGALLALATLLTVFFVHENFEPVAKSEMLSTKEIISRVGDKHILFGLLITSFIIQVTTQSIEPFVTLYIKTLTTNTNNLMFISGLIVSAVGLSAMMSSSTLGKLGDKYGAHRLILLGLVFSFAMYLPMAFVQTPLQLGLLRFMLGFGTGALMPSVNSLLAKITPKEGVSRIFAYNQMFSNFGVVVGPLLGSAIAGWVSYRMAFVVTSLFVVLNFFWSLINFRKYLRKRSIVE
;
A
#
# COMPACT_ATOMS: atom_id res chain seq x y z
N MET A 1 -0.43 3.37 22.80
CA MET A 1 0.94 3.60 22.29
C MET A 1 1.20 2.91 20.95
N THR A 2 0.85 1.65 20.77
CA THR A 2 0.99 0.93 19.48
C THR A 2 0.31 1.66 18.31
N TRP A 3 -0.84 2.29 18.54
CA TRP A 3 -1.53 3.12 17.55
C TRP A 3 -0.65 4.28 17.05
N ILE A 4 -0.02 5.02 17.97
CA ILE A 4 0.87 6.15 17.63
C ILE A 4 2.09 5.64 16.84
N GLY A 5 2.69 4.51 17.24
CA GLY A 5 3.77 3.88 16.50
C GLY A 5 3.38 3.51 15.07
N CYS A 6 2.21 2.89 14.87
CA CYS A 6 1.70 2.55 13.54
C CYS A 6 1.37 3.78 12.70
N PHE A 7 0.83 4.84 13.32
CA PHE A 7 0.59 6.12 12.65
C PHE A 7 1.90 6.76 12.17
N ILE A 8 2.92 6.84 13.02
CA ILE A 8 4.23 7.38 12.65
C ILE A 8 4.87 6.56 11.53
N VAL A 9 4.89 5.22 11.66
CA VAL A 9 5.48 4.35 10.63
C VAL A 9 4.71 4.43 9.32
N GLY A 10 3.38 4.41 9.35
CA GLY A 10 2.54 4.57 8.16
C GLY A 10 2.74 5.92 7.48
N SER A 11 2.78 7.00 8.26
CA SER A 11 3.08 8.34 7.75
C SER A 11 4.47 8.43 7.14
N SER A 12 5.47 7.81 7.77
CA SER A 12 6.87 7.85 7.34
C SER A 12 7.09 7.31 5.93
N PHE A 13 6.35 6.26 5.55
CA PHE A 13 6.40 5.74 4.18
C PHE A 13 5.78 6.70 3.17
N SER A 14 4.67 7.31 3.51
CA SER A 14 3.89 8.14 2.59
C SER A 14 4.38 9.57 2.49
N LEU A 15 5.03 10.11 3.54
CA LEU A 15 5.61 11.46 3.56
C LEU A 15 6.60 11.71 2.41
N VAL A 16 7.39 10.71 2.04
CA VAL A 16 8.44 10.86 1.02
C VAL A 16 7.94 10.59 -0.41
N MET A 17 6.75 10.00 -0.56
CA MET A 17 6.22 9.61 -1.87
C MET A 17 6.15 10.76 -2.89
N PRO A 18 5.62 11.97 -2.56
CA PRO A 18 5.40 13.00 -3.57
C PRO A 18 6.69 13.57 -4.16
N PHE A 19 7.77 13.61 -3.38
CA PHE A 19 9.01 14.26 -3.82
C PHE A 19 10.15 13.28 -4.12
N LEU A 20 9.98 11.98 -3.88
CA LEU A 20 11.03 10.99 -4.14
C LEU A 20 11.53 11.01 -5.60
N PRO A 21 10.67 11.11 -6.64
CA PRO A 21 11.15 11.21 -8.01
C PRO A 21 11.95 12.50 -8.28
N LEU A 22 11.54 13.62 -7.68
CA LEU A 22 12.27 14.89 -7.77
C LEU A 22 13.61 14.81 -7.03
N TYR A 23 13.67 14.13 -5.90
CA TYR A 23 14.90 13.89 -5.18
C TYR A 23 15.87 13.03 -5.99
N ILE A 24 15.38 11.96 -6.65
CA ILE A 24 16.18 11.14 -7.58
C ILE A 24 16.72 11.97 -8.73
N GLN A 25 15.90 12.87 -9.29
CA GLN A 25 16.34 13.82 -10.32
C GLN A 25 17.47 14.72 -9.80
N SER A 26 17.38 15.22 -8.57
CA SER A 26 18.43 16.05 -7.94
C SER A 26 19.74 15.29 -7.72
N LEU A 27 19.73 13.96 -7.61
CA LEU A 27 20.92 13.11 -7.51
C LEU A 27 21.65 12.91 -8.86
N GLY A 28 21.27 13.65 -9.91
CA GLY A 28 21.93 13.61 -11.21
C GLY A 28 21.34 12.59 -12.20
N VAL A 29 20.26 11.93 -11.86
CA VAL A 29 19.53 11.05 -12.79
C VAL A 29 18.72 11.92 -13.76
N THR A 30 18.84 11.68 -15.06
CA THR A 30 18.21 12.50 -16.11
C THR A 30 17.46 11.65 -17.13
N GLY A 31 16.56 12.30 -17.89
CA GLY A 31 15.80 11.67 -18.97
C GLY A 31 14.85 10.59 -18.46
N ALA A 32 14.54 9.62 -19.31
CA ALA A 32 13.64 8.49 -18.99
C ALA A 32 14.10 7.60 -17.83
N ASN A 33 15.34 7.73 -17.39
CA ASN A 33 15.87 6.99 -16.25
C ASN A 33 15.29 7.49 -14.91
N VAL A 34 14.79 8.72 -14.84
CA VAL A 34 14.21 9.26 -13.59
C VAL A 34 12.98 8.45 -13.20
N GLU A 35 12.10 8.19 -14.16
CA GLU A 35 10.89 7.41 -13.94
C GLU A 35 11.22 5.97 -13.57
N LEU A 36 12.07 5.32 -14.37
CA LEU A 36 12.48 3.93 -14.14
C LEU A 36 13.14 3.75 -12.77
N PHE A 37 14.06 4.63 -12.42
CA PHE A 37 14.78 4.59 -11.13
C PHE A 37 13.85 4.92 -9.96
N SER A 38 12.85 5.79 -10.16
CA SER A 38 11.78 5.99 -9.18
C SER A 38 10.99 4.71 -8.95
N GLY A 39 10.56 4.04 -10.03
CA GLY A 39 9.88 2.74 -9.93
C GLY A 39 10.70 1.68 -9.21
N LEU A 40 12.00 1.57 -9.51
CA LEU A 40 12.93 0.67 -8.83
C LEU A 40 13.07 0.99 -7.33
N ALA A 41 13.14 2.28 -6.98
CA ALA A 41 13.22 2.70 -5.58
C ALA A 41 11.95 2.36 -4.80
N PHE A 42 10.76 2.46 -5.41
CA PHE A 42 9.51 2.01 -4.80
C PHE A 42 9.45 0.48 -4.69
N ALA A 43 9.74 -0.23 -5.77
CA ALA A 43 9.65 -1.68 -5.85
C ALA A 43 10.67 -2.39 -4.96
N SER A 44 11.89 -1.87 -4.84
CA SER A 44 12.98 -2.51 -4.07
C SER A 44 12.60 -2.73 -2.61
N THR A 45 12.00 -1.74 -1.96
CA THR A 45 11.56 -1.84 -0.57
C THR A 45 10.50 -2.94 -0.40
N ALA A 46 9.49 -2.97 -1.28
CA ALA A 46 8.41 -3.96 -1.23
C ALA A 46 8.91 -5.37 -1.56
N LEU A 47 9.77 -5.50 -2.57
CA LEU A 47 10.35 -6.77 -2.99
C LEU A 47 11.18 -7.41 -1.87
N VAL A 48 12.13 -6.66 -1.32
CA VAL A 48 13.00 -7.16 -0.25
C VAL A 48 12.18 -7.48 0.99
N SER A 49 11.22 -6.62 1.36
CA SER A 49 10.32 -6.87 2.50
C SER A 49 9.52 -8.16 2.31
N GLY A 50 8.97 -8.40 1.12
CA GLY A 50 8.24 -9.64 0.81
C GLY A 50 9.10 -10.90 0.93
N LEU A 51 10.33 -10.85 0.42
CA LEU A 51 11.27 -11.98 0.46
C LEU A 51 11.69 -12.36 1.89
N VAL A 52 11.90 -11.36 2.77
CA VAL A 52 12.38 -11.61 4.14
C VAL A 52 11.26 -11.76 5.18
N ALA A 53 10.01 -11.44 4.84
CA ALA A 53 8.87 -11.50 5.76
C ALA A 53 8.72 -12.85 6.47
N PRO A 54 8.86 -14.02 5.80
CA PRO A 54 8.76 -15.32 6.48
C PRO A 54 9.88 -15.57 7.50
N MET A 55 11.09 -15.04 7.24
CA MET A 55 12.21 -15.15 8.18
C MET A 55 11.92 -14.36 9.47
N TRP A 56 11.49 -13.11 9.31
CA TRP A 56 11.18 -12.26 10.45
C TRP A 56 9.92 -12.70 11.22
N GLY A 57 8.94 -13.30 10.53
CA GLY A 57 7.79 -13.92 11.17
C GLY A 57 8.18 -15.05 12.12
N LYS A 58 9.06 -15.96 11.67
CA LYS A 58 9.59 -17.04 12.52
C LYS A 58 10.37 -16.52 13.74
N LEU A 59 11.13 -15.43 13.58
CA LEU A 59 11.84 -14.79 14.68
C LEU A 59 10.85 -14.13 15.66
N ALA A 60 9.78 -13.51 15.16
CA ALA A 60 8.75 -12.91 15.98
C ALA A 60 8.01 -13.96 16.85
N ASP A 61 7.75 -15.14 16.28
CA ASP A 61 7.13 -16.25 17.02
C ASP A 61 8.06 -16.86 18.08
N LYS A 62 9.39 -16.73 17.92
CA LYS A 62 10.41 -17.24 18.85
C LYS A 62 10.79 -16.25 19.94
N TYR A 63 10.94 -14.98 19.60
CA TYR A 63 11.51 -13.96 20.48
C TYR A 63 10.50 -12.90 20.95
N GLY A 64 9.28 -12.96 20.45
CA GLY A 64 8.24 -11.96 20.71
C GLY A 64 8.14 -10.89 19.63
N ARG A 65 7.03 -10.19 19.65
CA ARG A 65 6.69 -9.18 18.61
C ARG A 65 7.22 -7.80 18.92
N LYS A 66 7.27 -7.43 20.24
CA LYS A 66 7.86 -6.16 20.67
C LYS A 66 9.33 -6.02 20.24
N PRO A 67 10.25 -6.99 20.47
CA PRO A 67 11.63 -6.90 19.97
C PRO A 67 11.71 -6.73 18.45
N MET A 68 10.82 -7.36 17.69
CA MET A 68 10.77 -7.23 16.24
C MET A 68 10.27 -5.85 15.79
N MET A 69 9.34 -5.24 16.54
CA MET A 69 8.89 -3.86 16.30
C MET A 69 10.03 -2.86 16.57
N VAL A 70 10.73 -2.99 17.70
CA VAL A 70 11.87 -2.13 18.08
C VAL A 70 12.97 -2.23 17.02
N ARG A 71 13.37 -3.44 16.64
CA ARG A 71 14.35 -3.67 15.58
C ARG A 71 13.95 -2.97 14.27
N ALA A 72 12.68 -3.15 13.84
CA ALA A 72 12.19 -2.60 12.59
C ALA A 72 12.23 -1.07 12.60
N SER A 73 11.67 -0.43 13.62
CA SER A 73 11.63 1.04 13.71
C SER A 73 13.03 1.64 13.88
N PHE A 74 13.92 1.01 14.65
CA PHE A 74 15.31 1.44 14.81
C PHE A 74 16.07 1.40 13.47
N ALA A 75 16.02 0.28 12.76
CA ALA A 75 16.68 0.16 11.48
C ALA A 75 16.10 1.11 10.42
N MET A 76 14.77 1.33 10.43
CA MET A 76 14.13 2.31 9.57
C MET A 76 14.55 3.74 9.91
N THR A 77 14.76 4.09 11.18
CA THR A 77 15.33 5.36 11.61
C THR A 77 16.67 5.60 10.94
N PHE A 78 17.57 4.63 11.01
CA PHE A 78 18.90 4.73 10.41
C PHE A 78 18.84 4.83 8.88
N THR A 79 18.10 3.93 8.23
CA THR A 79 18.05 3.89 6.76
C THR A 79 17.39 5.14 6.17
N MET A 80 16.32 5.65 6.79
CA MET A 80 15.67 6.90 6.35
C MET A 80 16.61 8.11 6.55
N SER A 81 17.25 8.22 7.69
CA SER A 81 18.21 9.31 7.92
C SER A 81 19.40 9.24 6.96
N ALA A 82 19.88 8.02 6.64
CA ALA A 82 21.00 7.82 5.72
C ALA A 82 20.68 8.23 4.27
N ILE A 83 19.40 8.14 3.84
CA ILE A 83 18.98 8.63 2.52
C ILE A 83 19.25 10.14 2.36
N ALA A 84 19.14 10.94 3.42
CA ALA A 84 19.41 12.37 3.37
C ALA A 84 20.83 12.70 2.86
N PHE A 85 21.78 11.79 3.06
CA PHE A 85 23.19 11.94 2.69
C PHE A 85 23.50 11.32 1.30
N SER A 86 22.48 11.03 0.48
CA SER A 86 22.70 10.39 -0.83
C SER A 86 23.60 11.19 -1.75
N HIS A 87 23.54 12.53 -1.72
CA HIS A 87 24.42 13.40 -2.52
C HIS A 87 25.91 13.20 -2.21
N GLN A 88 26.26 12.91 -0.96
CA GLN A 88 27.65 12.74 -0.50
C GLN A 88 28.13 11.28 -0.61
N MET A 89 27.21 10.31 -0.56
CA MET A 89 27.53 8.89 -0.33
C MET A 89 27.43 7.99 -1.58
N GLY A 90 27.15 8.54 -2.77
CA GLY A 90 27.06 7.76 -4.00
C GLY A 90 25.75 7.91 -4.77
N GLY A 91 25.01 8.97 -4.50
CA GLY A 91 23.85 9.37 -5.30
C GLY A 91 22.69 8.36 -5.24
N TYR A 92 22.13 8.05 -6.40
CA TYR A 92 20.99 7.16 -6.53
C TYR A 92 21.25 5.74 -5.97
N TRP A 93 22.43 5.17 -6.16
CA TRP A 93 22.74 3.81 -5.70
C TRP A 93 22.73 3.69 -4.18
N TRP A 94 23.18 4.75 -3.49
CA TRP A 94 23.06 4.82 -2.04
C TRP A 94 21.61 4.86 -1.59
N LEU A 95 20.79 5.69 -2.23
CA LEU A 95 19.35 5.75 -1.97
C LEU A 95 18.71 4.36 -2.17
N LEU A 96 18.99 3.68 -3.29
CA LEU A 96 18.45 2.35 -3.60
C LEU A 96 18.87 1.31 -2.56
N LEU A 97 20.13 1.34 -2.13
CA LEU A 97 20.64 0.47 -1.08
C LEU A 97 19.89 0.70 0.25
N MET A 98 19.74 1.96 0.67
CA MET A 98 19.03 2.30 1.92
C MET A 98 17.54 1.94 1.83
N ARG A 99 16.89 2.11 0.68
CA ARG A 99 15.51 1.67 0.44
C ARG A 99 15.38 0.14 0.52
N SER A 100 16.33 -0.59 -0.04
CA SER A 100 16.38 -2.06 0.04
C SER A 100 16.60 -2.54 1.48
N LEU A 101 17.52 -1.92 2.21
CA LEU A 101 17.76 -2.20 3.63
C LEU A 101 16.55 -1.88 4.49
N MET A 102 15.84 -0.78 4.20
CA MET A 102 14.58 -0.46 4.86
C MET A 102 13.55 -1.58 4.66
N GLY A 103 13.45 -2.12 3.45
CA GLY A 103 12.62 -3.30 3.17
C GLY A 103 13.06 -4.53 3.96
N PHE A 104 14.37 -4.78 4.03
CA PHE A 104 14.92 -5.92 4.77
C PHE A 104 14.56 -5.88 6.26
N PHE A 105 14.64 -4.71 6.88
CA PHE A 105 14.31 -4.54 8.30
C PHE A 105 12.84 -4.19 8.55
N SER A 106 11.98 -4.15 7.54
CA SER A 106 10.56 -3.85 7.70
C SER A 106 9.85 -4.86 8.63
N GLY A 107 8.61 -4.56 9.01
CA GLY A 107 7.80 -5.50 9.81
C GLY A 107 7.22 -4.90 11.08
N PHE A 108 7.34 -3.59 11.32
CA PHE A 108 6.71 -2.93 12.47
C PHE A 108 5.19 -3.16 12.49
N ILE A 109 4.53 -2.86 11.40
CA ILE A 109 3.06 -2.93 11.27
C ILE A 109 2.52 -4.35 11.40
N PRO A 110 3.04 -5.38 10.68
CA PRO A 110 2.59 -6.76 10.86
C PRO A 110 2.78 -7.27 12.29
N ASN A 111 3.90 -6.94 12.94
CA ASN A 111 4.14 -7.33 14.32
C ASN A 111 3.21 -6.60 15.30
N SER A 112 2.90 -5.33 15.08
CA SER A 112 1.91 -4.58 15.86
C SER A 112 0.53 -5.20 15.75
N THR A 113 0.10 -5.54 14.54
CA THR A 113 -1.19 -6.18 14.26
C THR A 113 -1.27 -7.54 14.94
N ALA A 114 -0.23 -8.36 14.82
CA ALA A 114 -0.18 -9.67 15.41
C ALA A 114 -0.12 -9.62 16.96
N MET A 115 0.58 -8.63 17.52
CA MET A 115 0.62 -8.42 18.98
C MET A 115 -0.76 -8.04 19.52
N ILE A 116 -1.45 -7.09 18.90
CA ILE A 116 -2.81 -6.71 19.31
C ILE A 116 -3.78 -7.89 19.15
N ALA A 117 -3.68 -8.66 18.06
CA ALA A 117 -4.53 -9.83 17.83
C ALA A 117 -4.34 -10.90 18.91
N SER A 118 -3.12 -11.10 19.44
CA SER A 118 -2.83 -12.09 20.45
C SER A 118 -3.17 -11.65 21.88
N GLN A 119 -3.09 -10.35 22.17
CA GLN A 119 -3.29 -9.82 23.54
C GLN A 119 -4.70 -9.28 23.78
N ALA A 120 -5.44 -8.91 22.73
CA ALA A 120 -6.80 -8.44 22.90
C ALA A 120 -7.74 -9.59 23.28
N PRO A 121 -8.70 -9.38 24.21
CA PRO A 121 -9.77 -10.33 24.48
C PRO A 121 -10.49 -10.72 23.18
N LYS A 122 -10.83 -12.00 23.02
CA LYS A 122 -11.43 -12.54 21.77
C LYS A 122 -12.65 -11.75 21.33
N GLU A 123 -13.47 -11.29 22.28
CA GLU A 123 -14.70 -10.53 22.05
C GLU A 123 -14.44 -9.12 21.52
N ARG A 124 -13.25 -8.55 21.77
CA ARG A 124 -12.86 -7.17 21.40
C ARG A 124 -11.71 -7.12 20.41
N SER A 125 -11.19 -8.23 19.97
CA SER A 125 -10.04 -8.29 19.05
C SER A 125 -10.32 -7.57 17.73
N GLY A 126 -11.50 -7.75 17.15
CA GLY A 126 -11.91 -7.04 15.93
C GLY A 126 -11.95 -5.52 16.12
N TYR A 127 -12.47 -5.04 17.25
CA TYR A 127 -12.49 -3.60 17.56
C TYR A 127 -11.09 -3.03 17.74
N ALA A 128 -10.22 -3.73 18.47
CA ALA A 128 -8.83 -3.29 18.70
C ALA A 128 -8.02 -3.22 17.39
N LEU A 129 -8.18 -4.22 16.52
CA LEU A 129 -7.56 -4.23 15.19
C LEU A 129 -8.13 -3.15 14.28
N GLY A 130 -9.43 -2.90 14.37
CA GLY A 130 -10.09 -1.79 13.65
C GLY A 130 -9.50 -0.43 14.04
N ILE A 131 -9.33 -0.17 15.34
CA ILE A 131 -8.65 1.05 15.82
C ILE A 131 -7.21 1.11 15.30
N LEU A 132 -6.45 0.00 15.36
CA LEU A 132 -5.06 -0.01 14.86
C LEU A 132 -4.99 0.30 13.37
N SER A 133 -5.93 -0.20 12.58
CA SER A 133 -6.01 0.07 11.13
C SER A 133 -6.26 1.55 10.84
N THR A 134 -6.99 2.28 11.69
CA THR A 134 -7.18 3.73 11.50
C THR A 134 -5.88 4.51 11.58
N ALA A 135 -4.91 4.07 12.40
CA ALA A 135 -3.60 4.70 12.49
C ALA A 135 -2.86 4.67 11.15
N MET A 136 -2.85 3.50 10.50
CA MET A 136 -2.19 3.33 9.20
C MET A 136 -2.89 4.14 8.10
N ILE A 137 -4.20 4.04 8.03
CA ILE A 137 -5.01 4.75 7.02
C ILE A 137 -4.79 6.26 7.16
N THR A 138 -4.88 6.79 8.38
CA THR A 138 -4.68 8.22 8.63
C THR A 138 -3.25 8.66 8.30
N GLY A 139 -2.25 7.86 8.68
CA GLY A 139 -0.84 8.14 8.39
C GLY A 139 -0.56 8.18 6.88
N THR A 140 -1.04 7.19 6.15
CA THR A 140 -0.86 7.13 4.69
C THR A 140 -1.64 8.20 3.94
N LEU A 141 -2.78 8.63 4.48
CA LEU A 141 -3.62 9.67 3.91
C LEU A 141 -3.01 11.06 4.03
N ILE A 142 -2.56 11.42 5.24
CA ILE A 142 -2.08 12.77 5.55
C ILE A 142 -0.60 12.92 5.13
N GLY A 143 0.14 11.81 5.14
CA GLY A 143 1.58 11.79 4.88
C GLY A 143 2.01 12.54 3.63
N PRO A 144 1.44 12.28 2.44
CA PRO A 144 1.89 12.93 1.22
C PRO A 144 1.70 14.45 1.22
N SER A 145 0.59 14.95 1.78
CA SER A 145 0.35 16.39 1.89
C SER A 145 1.35 17.07 2.84
N ILE A 146 1.56 16.47 4.02
CA ILE A 146 2.55 17.00 4.97
C ILE A 146 3.97 16.87 4.41
N GLY A 147 4.29 15.75 3.78
CA GLY A 147 5.60 15.52 3.17
C GLY A 147 5.93 16.51 2.06
N GLY A 148 4.97 16.81 1.19
CA GLY A 148 5.12 17.84 0.16
C GLY A 148 5.35 19.22 0.75
N LEU A 149 4.63 19.58 1.82
CA LEU A 149 4.80 20.86 2.54
C LEU A 149 6.16 20.95 3.24
N LEU A 150 6.57 19.91 3.96
CA LEU A 150 7.88 19.85 4.62
C LEU A 150 9.01 19.90 3.60
N ALA A 151 8.89 19.23 2.46
CA ALA A 151 9.89 19.27 1.40
C ALA A 151 10.02 20.67 0.77
N GLN A 152 8.92 21.40 0.69
CA GLN A 152 8.92 22.79 0.21
C GLN A 152 9.62 23.74 1.20
N TRP A 153 9.39 23.59 2.51
CA TRP A 153 9.94 24.50 3.53
C TRP A 153 11.36 24.16 3.93
N PHE A 154 11.68 22.88 4.11
CA PHE A 154 12.94 22.43 4.67
C PHE A 154 13.88 21.81 3.61
N GLY A 155 13.38 21.58 2.38
CA GLY A 155 14.12 20.86 1.35
C GLY A 155 13.99 19.33 1.51
N MET A 156 14.09 18.64 0.38
CA MET A 156 13.81 17.19 0.27
C MET A 156 14.72 16.34 1.16
N ALA A 157 16.02 16.65 1.24
CA ALA A 157 16.97 15.89 2.05
C ALA A 157 16.64 15.97 3.56
N ASN A 158 16.27 17.16 4.06
CA ASN A 158 15.93 17.34 5.46
C ASN A 158 14.63 16.63 5.87
N VAL A 159 13.71 16.41 4.93
CA VAL A 159 12.49 15.61 5.23
C VAL A 159 12.86 14.17 5.58
N PHE A 160 13.87 13.57 4.96
CA PHE A 160 14.33 12.24 5.35
C PHE A 160 14.88 12.21 6.79
N LEU A 161 15.55 13.29 7.23
CA LEU A 161 16.01 13.42 8.63
C LEU A 161 14.82 13.59 9.59
N ILE A 162 13.84 14.42 9.23
CA ILE A 162 12.60 14.60 10.03
C ILE A 162 11.87 13.25 10.17
N VAL A 163 11.72 12.52 9.08
CA VAL A 163 11.12 11.17 9.09
C VAL A 163 11.93 10.21 9.95
N GLY A 164 13.26 10.25 9.85
CA GLY A 164 14.15 9.49 10.72
C GLY A 164 13.93 9.80 12.20
N ALA A 165 13.82 11.08 12.56
CA ALA A 165 13.54 11.50 13.93
C ALA A 165 12.16 11.03 14.43
N LEU A 166 11.13 11.08 13.59
CA LEU A 166 9.81 10.53 13.91
C LEU A 166 9.86 9.01 14.14
N LEU A 167 10.63 8.28 13.32
CA LEU A 167 10.83 6.83 13.50
C LEU A 167 11.63 6.51 14.76
N ALA A 168 12.62 7.36 15.12
CA ALA A 168 13.32 7.26 16.39
C ALA A 168 12.35 7.45 17.57
N LEU A 169 11.45 8.43 17.48
CA LEU A 169 10.40 8.63 18.47
C LEU A 169 9.50 7.40 18.57
N ALA A 170 9.07 6.82 17.44
CA ALA A 170 8.28 5.57 17.45
C ALA A 170 9.05 4.41 18.10
N THR A 171 10.37 4.33 17.89
CA THR A 171 11.23 3.34 18.54
C THR A 171 11.24 3.54 20.06
N LEU A 172 11.48 4.75 20.53
CA LEU A 172 11.48 5.08 21.97
C LEU A 172 10.13 4.80 22.61
N LEU A 173 9.03 5.22 21.96
CA LEU A 173 7.68 4.93 22.45
C LEU A 173 7.43 3.42 22.53
N THR A 174 7.91 2.64 21.57
CA THR A 174 7.78 1.18 21.60
C THR A 174 8.60 0.55 22.70
N VAL A 175 9.83 0.99 22.93
CA VAL A 175 10.71 0.47 23.99
C VAL A 175 10.11 0.72 25.37
N PHE A 176 9.68 1.95 25.65
CA PHE A 176 9.29 2.33 27.01
C PHE A 176 7.82 2.07 27.35
N PHE A 177 6.92 2.17 26.38
CA PHE A 177 5.48 2.18 26.64
C PHE A 177 4.70 0.98 26.05
N VAL A 178 5.30 0.19 25.18
CA VAL A 178 4.66 -1.02 24.68
C VAL A 178 5.08 -2.19 25.58
N HIS A 179 4.11 -2.92 26.13
CA HIS A 179 4.33 -4.11 26.92
C HIS A 179 3.78 -5.31 26.16
N GLU A 180 4.53 -6.38 26.16
CA GLU A 180 4.14 -7.66 25.56
C GLU A 180 4.24 -8.76 26.63
N ASN A 181 3.14 -9.45 26.86
CA ASN A 181 3.15 -10.72 27.61
C ASN A 181 3.35 -11.84 26.57
N PHE A 182 4.60 -12.21 26.35
CA PHE A 182 4.96 -13.16 25.31
C PHE A 182 4.90 -14.59 25.87
N GLU A 183 4.04 -15.40 25.27
CA GLU A 183 4.06 -16.85 25.42
C GLU A 183 4.45 -17.47 24.07
N PRO A 184 5.51 -18.31 24.01
CA PRO A 184 5.88 -18.99 22.78
C PRO A 184 4.71 -19.81 22.22
N VAL A 185 4.38 -19.60 20.96
CA VAL A 185 3.29 -20.35 20.31
C VAL A 185 3.69 -21.82 20.20
N ALA A 186 2.98 -22.71 20.90
CA ALA A 186 3.10 -24.14 20.70
C ALA A 186 2.72 -24.49 19.25
N LYS A 187 3.49 -25.37 18.60
CA LYS A 187 3.18 -25.89 17.26
C LYS A 187 1.86 -26.69 17.34
N SER A 188 0.73 -26.01 17.21
CA SER A 188 -0.57 -26.66 17.03
C SER A 188 -0.60 -27.35 15.67
N GLU A 189 -1.37 -28.44 15.55
CA GLU A 189 -1.63 -29.21 14.34
C GLU A 189 -2.22 -28.30 13.24
N MET A 190 -1.34 -27.69 12.46
CA MET A 190 -1.75 -26.82 11.36
C MET A 190 -2.14 -27.67 10.17
N LEU A 191 -3.40 -27.59 9.77
CA LEU A 191 -3.85 -28.16 8.49
C LEU A 191 -2.89 -27.74 7.36
N SER A 192 -2.56 -28.64 6.46
CA SER A 192 -1.67 -28.31 5.33
C SER A 192 -2.36 -27.31 4.39
N THR A 193 -1.57 -26.50 3.70
CA THR A 193 -2.11 -25.55 2.70
C THR A 193 -2.98 -26.23 1.64
N LYS A 194 -2.55 -27.43 1.19
CA LYS A 194 -3.28 -28.24 0.19
C LYS A 194 -4.65 -28.66 0.70
N GLU A 195 -4.74 -28.99 1.98
CA GLU A 195 -5.96 -29.39 2.64
C GLU A 195 -6.93 -28.22 2.82
N ILE A 196 -6.45 -27.04 3.20
CA ILE A 196 -7.29 -25.83 3.28
C ILE A 196 -7.85 -25.48 1.90
N ILE A 197 -6.99 -25.43 0.86
CA ILE A 197 -7.43 -25.13 -0.51
C ILE A 197 -8.42 -26.21 -1.00
N SER A 198 -8.29 -27.47 -0.59
CA SER A 198 -9.24 -28.53 -0.97
C SER A 198 -10.62 -28.34 -0.34
N ARG A 199 -10.67 -27.74 0.85
CA ARG A 199 -11.92 -27.46 1.60
C ARG A 199 -12.63 -26.16 1.16
N VAL A 200 -11.96 -25.29 0.38
CA VAL A 200 -12.61 -24.12 -0.21
C VAL A 200 -13.63 -24.58 -1.25
N GLY A 201 -14.86 -24.13 -1.10
CA GLY A 201 -15.99 -24.60 -1.91
C GLY A 201 -15.88 -24.29 -3.41
N ASP A 202 -15.27 -23.18 -3.80
CA ASP A 202 -15.03 -22.82 -5.20
C ASP A 202 -13.60 -22.26 -5.38
N LYS A 203 -12.69 -23.15 -5.79
CA LYS A 203 -11.29 -22.82 -6.01
C LYS A 203 -11.09 -21.79 -7.13
N HIS A 204 -11.96 -21.81 -8.12
CA HIS A 204 -11.88 -20.88 -9.25
C HIS A 204 -12.09 -19.43 -8.80
N ILE A 205 -13.07 -19.22 -7.92
CA ILE A 205 -13.32 -17.90 -7.34
C ILE A 205 -12.19 -17.48 -6.40
N LEU A 206 -11.63 -18.41 -5.62
CA LEU A 206 -10.47 -18.12 -4.77
C LEU A 206 -9.31 -17.55 -5.60
N PHE A 207 -8.87 -18.28 -6.64
CA PHE A 207 -7.79 -17.81 -7.52
C PHE A 207 -8.18 -16.54 -8.29
N GLY A 208 -9.45 -16.44 -8.69
CA GLY A 208 -10.00 -15.23 -9.30
C GLY A 208 -9.83 -13.99 -8.43
N LEU A 209 -10.13 -14.10 -7.14
CA LEU A 209 -9.99 -13.01 -6.17
C LEU A 209 -8.52 -12.66 -5.88
N LEU A 210 -7.63 -13.66 -5.78
CA LEU A 210 -6.20 -13.42 -5.58
C LEU A 210 -5.58 -12.63 -6.75
N ILE A 211 -5.92 -13.00 -7.99
CA ILE A 211 -5.47 -12.28 -9.20
C ILE A 211 -6.11 -10.89 -9.24
N THR A 212 -7.39 -10.75 -8.88
CA THR A 212 -8.05 -9.44 -8.78
C THR A 212 -7.32 -8.52 -7.80
N SER A 213 -6.93 -9.02 -6.62
CA SER A 213 -6.14 -8.25 -5.65
C SER A 213 -4.78 -7.83 -6.21
N PHE A 214 -4.08 -8.73 -6.89
CA PHE A 214 -2.83 -8.43 -7.57
C PHE A 214 -3.00 -7.28 -8.57
N ILE A 215 -3.99 -7.36 -9.47
CA ILE A 215 -4.19 -6.35 -10.51
C ILE A 215 -4.64 -5.01 -9.89
N ILE A 216 -5.48 -5.01 -8.85
CA ILE A 216 -5.84 -3.79 -8.11
C ILE A 216 -4.59 -3.10 -7.59
N GLN A 217 -3.65 -3.84 -7.00
CA GLN A 217 -2.41 -3.25 -6.49
C GLN A 217 -1.48 -2.79 -7.61
N VAL A 218 -1.36 -3.55 -8.71
CA VAL A 218 -0.62 -3.10 -9.89
C VAL A 218 -1.15 -1.75 -10.37
N THR A 219 -2.46 -1.61 -10.56
CA THR A 219 -3.06 -0.38 -11.10
C THR A 219 -2.95 0.79 -10.12
N THR A 220 -3.11 0.55 -8.83
CA THR A 220 -3.02 1.60 -7.82
C THR A 220 -1.58 2.13 -7.67
N GLN A 221 -0.61 1.23 -7.69
CA GLN A 221 0.80 1.56 -7.44
C GLN A 221 1.58 1.98 -8.69
N SER A 222 1.04 1.75 -9.90
CA SER A 222 1.73 2.07 -11.15
C SER A 222 1.95 3.57 -11.35
N ILE A 223 1.09 4.42 -10.82
CA ILE A 223 1.10 5.88 -11.04
C ILE A 223 2.00 6.61 -10.03
N GLU A 224 2.15 6.06 -8.83
CA GLU A 224 2.83 6.75 -7.72
C GLU A 224 4.27 7.21 -8.04
N PRO A 225 5.11 6.44 -8.76
CA PRO A 225 6.48 6.84 -9.04
C PRO A 225 6.64 8.03 -9.99
N PHE A 226 5.66 8.31 -10.83
CA PHE A 226 5.79 9.35 -11.85
C PHE A 226 4.76 10.48 -11.75
N VAL A 227 3.75 10.37 -10.86
CA VAL A 227 2.67 11.36 -10.79
C VAL A 227 3.18 12.77 -10.54
N THR A 228 4.18 12.94 -9.70
CA THR A 228 4.79 14.27 -9.43
C THR A 228 5.52 14.83 -10.63
N LEU A 229 6.22 13.97 -11.39
CA LEU A 229 6.87 14.36 -12.64
C LEU A 229 5.83 14.76 -13.70
N TYR A 230 4.72 14.04 -13.77
CA TYR A 230 3.61 14.40 -14.64
C TYR A 230 2.99 15.74 -14.24
N ILE A 231 2.75 15.99 -12.95
CA ILE A 231 2.25 17.28 -12.45
C ILE A 231 3.22 18.42 -12.85
N LYS A 232 4.53 18.19 -12.78
CA LYS A 232 5.55 19.14 -13.21
C LYS A 232 5.39 19.54 -14.70
N THR A 233 4.95 18.62 -15.56
CA THR A 233 4.69 18.92 -16.98
C THR A 233 3.39 19.68 -17.22
N LEU A 234 2.46 19.66 -16.27
CA LEU A 234 1.14 20.31 -16.36
C LEU A 234 1.13 21.75 -15.81
N THR A 235 2.23 22.21 -15.20
CA THR A 235 2.31 23.55 -14.62
C THR A 235 3.60 24.25 -14.99
N THR A 236 3.50 25.55 -15.26
CA THR A 236 4.67 26.44 -15.46
C THR A 236 5.19 27.00 -14.14
N ASN A 237 4.32 27.08 -13.12
CA ASN A 237 4.68 27.57 -11.80
C ASN A 237 5.09 26.42 -10.89
N THR A 238 6.38 26.31 -10.62
CA THR A 238 6.96 25.23 -9.78
C THR A 238 7.10 25.59 -8.30
N ASN A 239 6.75 26.83 -7.90
CA ASN A 239 6.97 27.31 -6.53
C ASN A 239 6.27 26.43 -5.46
N ASN A 240 5.09 25.86 -5.77
CA ASN A 240 4.31 25.02 -4.87
C ASN A 240 4.19 23.57 -5.35
N LEU A 241 5.07 23.13 -6.27
CA LEU A 241 4.97 21.84 -6.93
C LEU A 241 4.88 20.67 -5.92
N MET A 242 5.73 20.65 -4.91
CA MET A 242 5.79 19.57 -3.93
C MET A 242 4.50 19.49 -3.10
N PHE A 243 3.98 20.64 -2.66
CA PHE A 243 2.74 20.72 -1.90
C PHE A 243 1.54 20.29 -2.74
N ILE A 244 1.42 20.81 -3.98
CA ILE A 244 0.36 20.43 -4.92
C ILE A 244 0.41 18.93 -5.22
N SER A 245 1.62 18.38 -5.43
CA SER A 245 1.79 16.94 -5.65
C SER A 245 1.35 16.13 -4.44
N GLY A 246 1.70 16.57 -3.23
CA GLY A 246 1.27 15.95 -2.00
C GLY A 246 -0.25 15.91 -1.85
N LEU A 247 -0.93 17.03 -2.15
CA LEU A 247 -2.41 17.12 -2.13
C LEU A 247 -3.05 16.17 -3.15
N ILE A 248 -2.53 16.14 -4.38
CA ILE A 248 -3.04 15.28 -5.45
C ILE A 248 -2.82 13.80 -5.13
N VAL A 249 -1.69 13.44 -4.54
CA VAL A 249 -1.41 12.07 -4.08
C VAL A 249 -2.36 11.67 -2.95
N SER A 250 -2.56 12.53 -1.96
CA SER A 250 -3.46 12.29 -0.83
C SER A 250 -4.95 12.23 -1.23
N ALA A 251 -5.34 12.85 -2.33
CA ALA A 251 -6.74 12.99 -2.75
C ALA A 251 -7.45 11.63 -2.90
N VAL A 252 -6.77 10.62 -3.46
CA VAL A 252 -7.30 9.25 -3.61
C VAL A 252 -7.60 8.63 -2.25
N GLY A 253 -6.66 8.74 -1.32
CA GLY A 253 -6.82 8.19 0.02
C GLY A 253 -7.95 8.86 0.80
N LEU A 254 -8.09 10.19 0.67
CA LEU A 254 -9.14 10.96 1.35
C LEU A 254 -10.54 10.50 0.91
N SER A 255 -10.78 10.42 -0.37
CA SER A 255 -12.09 9.99 -0.89
C SER A 255 -12.35 8.50 -0.65
N ALA A 256 -11.31 7.66 -0.72
CA ALA A 256 -11.42 6.25 -0.36
C ALA A 256 -11.82 6.06 1.11
N MET A 257 -11.25 6.84 2.03
CA MET A 257 -11.62 6.81 3.45
C MET A 257 -13.07 7.26 3.66
N MET A 258 -13.50 8.34 3.00
CA MET A 258 -14.88 8.83 3.08
C MET A 258 -15.90 7.82 2.57
N SER A 259 -15.56 7.05 1.55
CA SER A 259 -16.47 6.12 0.87
C SER A 259 -16.45 4.70 1.45
N SER A 260 -15.34 4.24 2.03
CA SER A 260 -15.13 2.83 2.39
C SER A 260 -16.21 2.28 3.33
N SER A 261 -16.63 3.05 4.33
CA SER A 261 -17.66 2.64 5.30
C SER A 261 -19.04 2.48 4.62
N THR A 262 -19.42 3.44 3.78
CA THR A 262 -20.72 3.43 3.08
C THR A 262 -20.74 2.33 2.01
N LEU A 263 -19.65 2.21 1.24
CA LEU A 263 -19.53 1.20 0.21
C LEU A 263 -19.41 -0.21 0.80
N GLY A 264 -18.76 -0.37 1.96
CA GLY A 264 -18.77 -1.63 2.70
C GLY A 264 -20.19 -2.12 3.01
N LYS A 265 -21.04 -1.24 3.57
CA LYS A 265 -22.46 -1.54 3.84
C LYS A 265 -23.24 -1.86 2.55
N LEU A 266 -22.98 -1.15 1.46
CA LEU A 266 -23.58 -1.46 0.16
C LEU A 266 -23.15 -2.84 -0.34
N GLY A 267 -21.89 -3.21 -0.16
CA GLY A 267 -21.35 -4.53 -0.49
C GLY A 267 -22.04 -5.67 0.26
N ASP A 268 -22.36 -5.44 1.53
CA ASP A 268 -23.10 -6.43 2.33
C ASP A 268 -24.55 -6.55 1.86
N LYS A 269 -25.20 -5.44 1.46
CA LYS A 269 -26.60 -5.42 1.01
C LYS A 269 -26.78 -5.93 -0.42
N TYR A 270 -25.93 -5.53 -1.36
CA TYR A 270 -26.10 -5.82 -2.79
C TYR A 270 -25.15 -6.91 -3.32
N GLY A 271 -24.22 -7.37 -2.47
CA GLY A 271 -23.22 -8.37 -2.80
C GLY A 271 -21.87 -7.76 -3.18
N ALA A 272 -20.80 -8.20 -2.51
CA ALA A 272 -19.45 -7.69 -2.71
C ALA A 272 -18.93 -7.88 -4.15
N HIS A 273 -19.36 -8.95 -4.85
CA HIS A 273 -18.99 -9.19 -6.26
C HIS A 273 -19.49 -8.08 -7.20
N ARG A 274 -20.71 -7.55 -6.98
CA ARG A 274 -21.26 -6.44 -7.79
C ARG A 274 -20.49 -5.16 -7.50
N LEU A 275 -20.14 -4.95 -6.24
CA LEU A 275 -19.37 -3.76 -5.84
C LEU A 275 -17.95 -3.76 -6.42
N ILE A 276 -17.30 -4.93 -6.53
CA ILE A 276 -16.01 -5.06 -7.24
C ILE A 276 -16.18 -4.64 -8.70
N LEU A 277 -17.18 -5.15 -9.41
CA LEU A 277 -17.41 -4.81 -10.81
C LEU A 277 -17.70 -3.32 -11.01
N LEU A 278 -18.58 -2.73 -10.18
CA LEU A 278 -18.89 -1.29 -10.22
C LEU A 278 -17.67 -0.44 -9.91
N GLY A 279 -16.89 -0.81 -8.90
CA GLY A 279 -15.64 -0.12 -8.54
C GLY A 279 -14.60 -0.15 -9.67
N LEU A 280 -14.49 -1.27 -10.39
CA LEU A 280 -13.59 -1.39 -11.55
C LEU A 280 -14.06 -0.52 -12.72
N VAL A 281 -15.36 -0.52 -13.05
CA VAL A 281 -15.93 0.35 -14.10
C VAL A 281 -15.69 1.82 -13.74
N PHE A 282 -15.97 2.21 -12.51
CA PHE A 282 -15.74 3.57 -12.04
C PHE A 282 -14.26 3.95 -12.08
N SER A 283 -13.37 3.04 -11.64
CA SER A 283 -11.92 3.27 -11.70
C SER A 283 -11.43 3.45 -13.12
N PHE A 284 -11.92 2.64 -14.09
CA PHE A 284 -11.63 2.82 -15.51
C PHE A 284 -12.05 4.21 -16.01
N ALA A 285 -13.30 4.62 -15.68
CA ALA A 285 -13.84 5.92 -16.06
C ALA A 285 -13.04 7.10 -15.48
N MET A 286 -12.29 6.91 -14.41
CA MET A 286 -11.42 7.93 -13.82
C MET A 286 -9.97 7.85 -14.35
N TYR A 287 -9.40 6.64 -14.52
CA TYR A 287 -8.03 6.49 -14.99
C TYR A 287 -7.84 6.97 -16.45
N LEU A 288 -8.76 6.63 -17.33
CA LEU A 288 -8.62 6.96 -18.75
C LEU A 288 -8.57 8.48 -19.00
N PRO A 289 -9.45 9.33 -18.44
CA PRO A 289 -9.36 10.78 -18.60
C PRO A 289 -8.08 11.41 -18.03
N MET A 290 -7.43 10.78 -17.02
CA MET A 290 -6.17 11.28 -16.48
C MET A 290 -5.06 11.36 -17.53
N ALA A 291 -5.14 10.56 -18.61
CA ALA A 291 -4.21 10.62 -19.73
C ALA A 291 -4.30 11.94 -20.52
N PHE A 292 -5.43 12.66 -20.44
CA PHE A 292 -5.75 13.81 -21.28
C PHE A 292 -5.88 15.12 -20.50
N VAL A 293 -5.58 15.11 -19.20
CA VAL A 293 -5.62 16.33 -18.37
C VAL A 293 -4.58 17.34 -18.82
N GLN A 294 -4.92 18.62 -18.66
CA GLN A 294 -4.06 19.75 -19.04
C GLN A 294 -3.61 20.57 -17.81
N THR A 295 -4.23 20.36 -16.65
CA THR A 295 -3.92 21.11 -15.44
C THR A 295 -3.80 20.18 -14.23
N PRO A 296 -2.98 20.55 -13.22
CA PRO A 296 -2.90 19.80 -11.96
C PRO A 296 -4.24 19.67 -11.25
N LEU A 297 -5.11 20.67 -11.35
CA LEU A 297 -6.44 20.64 -10.72
C LEU A 297 -7.33 19.54 -11.33
N GLN A 298 -7.34 19.40 -12.65
CA GLN A 298 -8.09 18.32 -13.33
C GLN A 298 -7.60 16.96 -12.87
N LEU A 299 -6.27 16.76 -12.79
CA LEU A 299 -5.70 15.51 -12.27
C LEU A 299 -6.11 15.26 -10.83
N GLY A 300 -6.06 16.29 -9.97
CA GLY A 300 -6.45 16.19 -8.56
C GLY A 300 -7.92 15.81 -8.38
N LEU A 301 -8.82 16.42 -9.16
CA LEU A 301 -10.24 16.09 -9.13
C LEU A 301 -10.50 14.65 -9.59
N LEU A 302 -9.88 14.21 -10.66
CA LEU A 302 -10.00 12.82 -11.14
C LEU A 302 -9.43 11.82 -10.14
N ARG A 303 -8.29 12.12 -9.52
CA ARG A 303 -7.72 11.31 -8.45
C ARG A 303 -8.63 11.27 -7.20
N PHE A 304 -9.21 12.39 -6.84
CA PHE A 304 -10.21 12.41 -5.76
C PHE A 304 -11.41 11.54 -6.10
N MET A 305 -11.96 11.66 -7.30
CA MET A 305 -13.07 10.79 -7.73
C MET A 305 -12.66 9.31 -7.76
N LEU A 306 -11.44 8.98 -8.23
CA LEU A 306 -10.93 7.62 -8.28
C LEU A 306 -11.00 6.90 -6.93
N GLY A 307 -10.72 7.61 -5.83
CA GLY A 307 -10.75 7.02 -4.50
C GLY A 307 -12.12 6.47 -4.08
N PHE A 308 -13.22 7.04 -4.57
CA PHE A 308 -14.55 6.45 -4.35
C PHE A 308 -14.68 5.06 -4.96
N GLY A 309 -14.09 4.82 -6.14
CA GLY A 309 -14.07 3.49 -6.75
C GLY A 309 -13.13 2.52 -6.04
N THR A 310 -11.88 2.93 -5.84
CA THR A 310 -10.84 2.06 -5.28
C THR A 310 -11.05 1.74 -3.80
N GLY A 311 -11.67 2.65 -3.02
CA GLY A 311 -11.95 2.45 -1.61
C GLY A 311 -12.89 1.28 -1.29
N ALA A 312 -13.67 0.83 -2.29
CA ALA A 312 -14.55 -0.34 -2.15
C ALA A 312 -13.88 -1.66 -2.55
N LEU A 313 -12.84 -1.63 -3.39
CA LEU A 313 -12.33 -2.84 -4.06
C LEU A 313 -11.74 -3.84 -3.07
N MET A 314 -10.72 -3.45 -2.30
CA MET A 314 -10.04 -4.38 -1.38
C MET A 314 -10.94 -4.88 -0.23
N PRO A 315 -11.77 -4.03 0.42
CA PRO A 315 -12.73 -4.52 1.40
C PRO A 315 -13.71 -5.54 0.82
N SER A 316 -14.17 -5.32 -0.42
CA SER A 316 -15.09 -6.25 -1.11
C SER A 316 -14.43 -7.58 -1.47
N VAL A 317 -13.17 -7.56 -1.92
CA VAL A 317 -12.39 -8.78 -2.16
C VAL A 317 -12.21 -9.54 -0.85
N ASN A 318 -11.82 -8.87 0.23
CA ASN A 318 -11.64 -9.48 1.54
C ASN A 318 -12.95 -10.05 2.09
N SER A 319 -14.08 -9.37 1.93
CA SER A 319 -15.40 -9.87 2.32
C SER A 319 -15.76 -11.16 1.57
N LEU A 320 -15.54 -11.21 0.26
CA LEU A 320 -15.77 -12.44 -0.52
C LEU A 320 -14.84 -13.58 -0.12
N LEU A 321 -13.55 -13.30 0.08
CA LEU A 321 -12.58 -14.29 0.54
C LEU A 321 -13.00 -14.89 1.90
N ALA A 322 -13.46 -14.04 2.82
CA ALA A 322 -13.96 -14.51 4.12
C ALA A 322 -15.18 -15.42 3.98
N LYS A 323 -16.11 -15.10 3.04
CA LYS A 323 -17.34 -15.89 2.83
C LYS A 323 -17.09 -17.25 2.21
N ILE A 324 -16.10 -17.40 1.31
CA ILE A 324 -15.82 -18.66 0.61
C ILE A 324 -14.82 -19.56 1.35
N THR A 325 -14.17 -19.04 2.40
CA THR A 325 -13.10 -19.74 3.13
C THR A 325 -13.65 -20.38 4.40
N PRO A 326 -13.37 -21.67 4.68
CA PRO A 326 -13.64 -22.30 5.98
C PRO A 326 -12.98 -21.54 7.12
N LYS A 327 -13.64 -21.48 8.30
CA LYS A 327 -13.16 -20.72 9.48
C LYS A 327 -11.71 -21.04 9.85
N GLU A 328 -11.31 -22.30 9.76
CA GLU A 328 -9.96 -22.80 10.09
C GLU A 328 -8.88 -22.35 9.09
N GLY A 329 -9.30 -21.93 7.89
CA GLY A 329 -8.40 -21.54 6.78
C GLY A 329 -8.29 -20.04 6.52
N VAL A 330 -9.12 -19.22 7.15
CA VAL A 330 -9.26 -17.77 6.84
C VAL A 330 -7.91 -17.05 6.91
N SER A 331 -7.18 -17.19 8.02
CA SER A 331 -5.89 -16.51 8.20
C SER A 331 -4.89 -16.84 7.10
N ARG A 332 -4.86 -18.10 6.65
CA ARG A 332 -3.92 -18.53 5.62
C ARG A 332 -4.31 -18.04 4.22
N ILE A 333 -5.61 -18.05 3.89
CA ILE A 333 -6.11 -17.50 2.63
C ILE A 333 -5.86 -15.99 2.56
N PHE A 334 -6.06 -15.26 3.67
CA PHE A 334 -5.71 -13.84 3.75
C PHE A 334 -4.20 -13.60 3.61
N ALA A 335 -3.35 -14.47 4.14
CA ALA A 335 -1.91 -14.40 3.92
C ALA A 335 -1.54 -14.58 2.43
N TYR A 336 -2.19 -15.49 1.71
CA TYR A 336 -2.03 -15.59 0.25
C TYR A 336 -2.52 -14.35 -0.48
N ASN A 337 -3.68 -13.82 -0.09
CA ASN A 337 -4.18 -12.56 -0.67
C ASN A 337 -3.18 -11.41 -0.47
N GLN A 338 -2.61 -11.30 0.72
CA GLN A 338 -1.57 -10.30 1.00
C GLN A 338 -0.31 -10.53 0.16
N MET A 339 0.08 -11.79 -0.06
CA MET A 339 1.23 -12.13 -0.93
C MET A 339 0.98 -11.68 -2.36
N PHE A 340 -0.18 -11.98 -2.95
CA PHE A 340 -0.56 -11.53 -4.29
C PHE A 340 -0.64 -10.01 -4.38
N SER A 341 -1.20 -9.35 -3.37
CA SER A 341 -1.22 -7.89 -3.25
C SER A 341 0.21 -7.31 -3.23
N ASN A 342 1.11 -7.90 -2.45
CA ASN A 342 2.50 -7.45 -2.37
C ASN A 342 3.24 -7.61 -3.71
N PHE A 343 2.99 -8.67 -4.47
CA PHE A 343 3.50 -8.79 -5.84
C PHE A 343 3.01 -7.65 -6.73
N GLY A 344 1.75 -7.23 -6.57
CA GLY A 344 1.20 -6.06 -7.26
C GLY A 344 1.91 -4.76 -6.88
N VAL A 345 2.24 -4.59 -5.60
CA VAL A 345 3.01 -3.44 -5.10
C VAL A 345 4.43 -3.39 -5.68
N VAL A 346 5.02 -4.54 -6.06
CA VAL A 346 6.33 -4.61 -6.73
C VAL A 346 6.20 -4.33 -8.22
N VAL A 347 5.25 -5.01 -8.89
CA VAL A 347 5.10 -4.94 -10.35
C VAL A 347 4.54 -3.60 -10.81
N GLY A 348 3.60 -3.01 -10.03
CA GLY A 348 2.95 -1.75 -10.39
C GLY A 348 3.93 -0.60 -10.66
N PRO A 349 4.78 -0.21 -9.70
CA PRO A 349 5.75 0.85 -9.87
C PRO A 349 6.71 0.61 -11.04
N LEU A 350 7.19 -0.63 -11.22
CA LEU A 350 8.09 -0.98 -12.32
C LEU A 350 7.41 -0.82 -13.69
N LEU A 351 6.19 -1.33 -13.82
CA LEU A 351 5.41 -1.26 -15.05
C LEU A 351 5.05 0.18 -15.40
N GLY A 352 4.49 0.91 -14.43
CA GLY A 352 4.09 2.30 -14.64
C GLY A 352 5.26 3.21 -14.99
N SER A 353 6.37 3.06 -14.29
CA SER A 353 7.60 3.81 -14.53
C SER A 353 8.25 3.50 -15.88
N ALA A 354 8.30 2.23 -16.28
CA ALA A 354 8.85 1.83 -17.57
C ALA A 354 8.04 2.45 -18.71
N ILE A 355 6.71 2.39 -18.65
CA ILE A 355 5.86 2.99 -19.68
C ILE A 355 5.96 4.53 -19.67
N ALA A 356 5.98 5.13 -18.49
CA ALA A 356 6.09 6.58 -18.36
C ALA A 356 7.41 7.11 -18.93
N GLY A 357 8.53 6.42 -18.65
CA GLY A 357 9.86 6.83 -19.08
C GLY A 357 10.15 6.51 -20.55
N TRP A 358 9.74 5.33 -21.05
CA TRP A 358 10.08 4.91 -22.41
C TRP A 358 9.06 5.35 -23.47
N VAL A 359 7.80 5.57 -23.08
CA VAL A 359 6.75 5.94 -24.02
C VAL A 359 6.21 7.33 -23.67
N SER A 360 5.40 7.47 -22.64
CA SER A 360 4.91 8.74 -22.12
C SER A 360 4.06 8.56 -20.85
N TYR A 361 3.87 9.63 -20.07
CA TYR A 361 2.94 9.67 -18.95
C TYR A 361 1.50 9.34 -19.37
N ARG A 362 1.06 9.86 -20.52
CA ARG A 362 -0.29 9.58 -21.06
C ARG A 362 -0.49 8.09 -21.31
N MET A 363 0.48 7.43 -21.93
CA MET A 363 0.42 5.99 -22.17
C MET A 363 0.44 5.17 -20.89
N ALA A 364 1.14 5.62 -19.85
CA ALA A 364 1.10 4.95 -18.55
C ALA A 364 -0.31 4.94 -17.95
N PHE A 365 -1.07 6.05 -18.04
CA PHE A 365 -2.47 6.07 -17.60
C PHE A 365 -3.38 5.21 -18.48
N VAL A 366 -3.19 5.24 -19.81
CA VAL A 366 -3.96 4.39 -20.75
C VAL A 366 -3.73 2.92 -20.45
N VAL A 367 -2.48 2.49 -20.31
CA VAL A 367 -2.15 1.09 -20.00
C VAL A 367 -2.69 0.69 -18.62
N THR A 368 -2.58 1.56 -17.61
CA THR A 368 -3.19 1.32 -16.30
C THR A 368 -4.70 1.13 -16.42
N SER A 369 -5.38 1.96 -17.23
CA SER A 369 -6.83 1.82 -17.47
C SER A 369 -7.17 0.51 -18.18
N LEU A 370 -6.33 0.02 -19.11
CA LEU A 370 -6.50 -1.28 -19.74
C LEU A 370 -6.36 -2.45 -18.75
N PHE A 371 -5.42 -2.37 -17.81
CA PHE A 371 -5.33 -3.36 -16.73
C PHE A 371 -6.59 -3.40 -15.86
N VAL A 372 -7.23 -2.24 -15.62
CA VAL A 372 -8.52 -2.19 -14.92
C VAL A 372 -9.61 -2.89 -15.73
N VAL A 373 -9.66 -2.67 -17.05
CA VAL A 373 -10.61 -3.34 -17.96
C VAL A 373 -10.36 -4.85 -17.98
N LEU A 374 -9.11 -5.27 -18.08
CA LEU A 374 -8.76 -6.70 -18.01
C LEU A 374 -9.22 -7.32 -16.69
N ASN A 375 -9.03 -6.61 -15.58
CA ASN A 375 -9.50 -7.06 -14.26
C ASN A 375 -11.05 -7.12 -14.19
N PHE A 376 -11.73 -6.19 -14.83
CA PHE A 376 -13.19 -6.21 -14.93
C PHE A 376 -13.68 -7.46 -15.66
N PHE A 377 -13.17 -7.76 -16.85
CA PHE A 377 -13.55 -8.96 -17.60
C PHE A 377 -13.15 -10.24 -16.86
N TRP A 378 -11.96 -10.27 -16.26
CA TRP A 378 -11.51 -11.36 -15.42
C TRP A 378 -12.49 -11.61 -14.26
N SER A 379 -12.86 -10.57 -13.53
CA SER A 379 -13.82 -10.64 -12.42
C SER A 379 -15.22 -11.03 -12.90
N LEU A 380 -15.67 -10.51 -14.04
CA LEU A 380 -16.97 -10.85 -14.63
C LEU A 380 -17.07 -12.34 -14.95
N ILE A 381 -16.02 -12.93 -15.52
CA ILE A 381 -15.96 -14.37 -15.82
C ILE A 381 -16.01 -15.19 -14.53
N ASN A 382 -15.20 -14.81 -13.53
CA ASN A 382 -15.10 -15.53 -12.25
C ASN A 382 -16.41 -15.43 -11.43
N PHE A 383 -17.11 -14.29 -11.50
CA PHE A 383 -18.34 -14.07 -10.74
C PHE A 383 -19.61 -14.51 -11.48
N ARG A 384 -19.50 -15.08 -12.68
CA ARG A 384 -20.65 -15.45 -13.52
C ARG A 384 -21.69 -16.32 -12.80
N LYS A 385 -21.24 -17.25 -11.95
CA LYS A 385 -22.13 -18.11 -11.14
C LYS A 385 -22.92 -17.30 -10.10
N TYR A 386 -22.29 -16.30 -9.46
CA TYR A 386 -22.93 -15.44 -8.46
C TYR A 386 -23.90 -14.43 -9.09
N LEU A 387 -23.59 -13.97 -10.29
CA LEU A 387 -24.46 -13.05 -11.04
C LEU A 387 -25.75 -13.73 -11.53
N ARG A 388 -25.69 -15.05 -11.80
CA ARG A 388 -26.87 -15.85 -12.27
C ARG A 388 -27.76 -16.30 -11.11
N LYS A 389 -27.23 -16.51 -9.92
CA LYS A 389 -28.05 -16.80 -8.73
C LYS A 389 -28.55 -15.47 -8.17
N ARG A 390 -29.80 -15.12 -8.53
CA ARG A 390 -30.59 -14.11 -7.83
C ARG A 390 -30.70 -14.59 -6.38
N SER A 391 -30.18 -13.79 -5.43
CA SER A 391 -30.23 -14.05 -3.96
C SER A 391 -29.44 -15.27 -3.45
N ILE A 392 -28.24 -15.01 -2.93
CA ILE A 392 -27.77 -15.67 -1.74
C ILE A 392 -27.72 -14.56 -0.68
N VAL A 393 -28.89 -14.13 -0.29
CA VAL A 393 -29.20 -13.45 0.95
C VAL A 393 -30.53 -14.06 1.38
N GLU A 394 -30.47 -15.13 2.06
CA GLU A 394 -31.32 -15.64 3.12
C GLU A 394 -30.45 -16.44 4.06
#